data_9c88ee067788ec39ecea4a9ea82715c4
#
_entry.id   9c88ee067788ec39ecea4a9ea82715c4
#
_cell.length_a   1.000
_cell.length_b   1.000
_cell.length_c   1.000
_cell.angle_alpha   90.00
_cell.angle_beta   90.00
_cell.angle_gamma   90.00
#
_symmetry.space_group_name_H-M   'P 1'
#
loop_
_entity.id
_entity.type
_entity.pdbx_description
1 polymer ?
#
loop_
_entity_poly.entity_id
_entity_poly.type
_entity_poly.pdbx_seq_one_letter_code
_entity_poly.pdbx_strand_id
1 'polypeptide(L)'
;MAGMLLAAATAMFSASCENDNINPYDYAGNNGNANQGSTNVIKTAVAEYPVGSLVWSNDTTLSESVEIPVGTSLYIEPGVTVTCKADVQVPVEVVVLGNLYCLGTAEKPVTFTSDRKKPEAWGGIICGYNSEEVVLNHVDIAYAGATPTESSASFQNKLFKTTIDGGVPAFHFCNVNGKF
;
A
#
# COMPACT_ATOMS: atom_id res chain seq x y z
N MET A 1 16.62 -11.15 -21.68
CA MET A 1 16.38 -9.71 -21.41
C MET A 1 14.89 -9.48 -21.55
N ALA A 2 14.18 -9.48 -20.44
CA ALA A 2 12.74 -9.19 -20.40
C ALA A 2 12.58 -7.76 -19.92
N GLY A 3 12.09 -6.90 -20.80
CA GLY A 3 11.90 -5.48 -20.52
C GLY A 3 10.67 -5.26 -19.63
N MET A 4 10.90 -4.64 -18.51
CA MET A 4 9.89 -4.19 -17.58
C MET A 4 9.16 -2.98 -18.20
N LEU A 5 7.90 -3.17 -18.57
CA LEU A 5 7.05 -2.09 -19.09
C LEU A 5 6.48 -1.32 -17.90
N LEU A 6 7.13 -0.23 -17.54
CA LEU A 6 6.63 0.72 -16.55
C LEU A 6 5.57 1.59 -17.23
N ALA A 7 4.29 1.37 -16.94
CA ALA A 7 3.23 2.26 -17.39
C ALA A 7 3.27 3.55 -16.57
N ALA A 8 3.88 4.59 -17.12
CA ALA A 8 3.83 5.93 -16.55
C ALA A 8 2.47 6.56 -16.88
N ALA A 9 1.62 6.74 -15.89
CA ALA A 9 0.44 7.58 -16.02
C ALA A 9 0.88 9.05 -15.91
N THR A 10 0.83 9.75 -17.03
CA THR A 10 1.13 11.19 -17.11
C THR A 10 -0.13 11.96 -16.69
N ALA A 11 -0.16 12.47 -15.47
CA ALA A 11 -1.15 13.43 -15.03
C ALA A 11 -0.66 14.83 -15.37
N MET A 12 -1.43 15.55 -16.19
CA MET A 12 -1.17 16.97 -16.47
C MET A 12 -1.66 17.81 -15.30
N PHE A 13 -0.75 18.57 -14.72
CA PHE A 13 -1.05 19.51 -13.64
C PHE A 13 -1.26 20.92 -14.19
N SER A 14 -2.38 21.54 -13.79
CA SER A 14 -2.51 23.00 -13.80
C SER A 14 -2.27 23.51 -12.37
N ALA A 15 -1.22 24.28 -12.19
CA ALA A 15 -0.89 24.89 -10.92
C ALA A 15 -1.87 26.03 -10.61
N SER A 16 -2.51 25.96 -9.45
CA SER A 16 -3.08 27.12 -8.77
C SER A 16 -2.54 27.12 -7.34
N CYS A 17 -1.73 28.13 -7.06
CA CYS A 17 -1.21 28.37 -5.73
C CYS A 17 -2.31 28.94 -4.84
N GLU A 18 -2.68 28.24 -3.78
CA GLU A 18 -3.15 28.86 -2.55
C GLU A 18 -2.75 27.98 -1.38
N ASN A 19 -2.12 28.66 -0.41
CA ASN A 19 -1.43 28.14 0.74
C ASN A 19 -2.46 27.77 1.80
N ASP A 20 -2.75 26.47 1.98
CA ASP A 20 -3.42 25.98 3.16
C ASP A 20 -2.70 24.76 3.69
N ASN A 21 -2.25 24.90 4.91
CA ASN A 21 -1.54 23.92 5.71
C ASN A 21 -2.47 22.73 6.00
N ILE A 22 -2.59 21.80 5.05
CA ILE A 22 -3.40 20.59 5.20
C ILE A 22 -2.52 19.52 5.80
N ASN A 23 -2.77 19.21 7.05
CA ASN A 23 -2.23 18.04 7.70
C ASN A 23 -2.76 16.79 6.96
N PRO A 24 -1.92 15.92 6.40
CA PRO A 24 -2.36 14.73 5.66
C PRO A 24 -3.17 13.73 6.51
N TYR A 25 -3.30 13.97 7.81
CA TYR A 25 -4.04 13.14 8.75
C TYR A 25 -5.45 13.63 9.07
N ASP A 26 -5.88 14.80 8.56
CA ASP A 26 -7.21 15.36 8.80
C ASP A 26 -8.29 14.81 7.84
N TYR A 27 -8.34 13.49 7.70
CA TYR A 27 -9.43 12.81 6.96
C TYR A 27 -10.60 12.41 7.88
N ALA A 28 -10.78 13.11 8.97
CA ALA A 28 -11.98 12.99 9.80
C ALA A 28 -12.89 14.20 9.55
N GLY A 29 -13.99 13.96 8.84
CA GLY A 29 -14.97 14.99 8.53
C GLY A 29 -15.42 15.77 9.75
N ASN A 30 -15.42 17.09 9.64
CA ASN A 30 -16.16 17.93 10.56
C ASN A 30 -17.03 18.91 9.80
N ASN A 31 -18.34 18.73 10.00
CA ASN A 31 -19.38 19.65 9.57
C ASN A 31 -19.28 20.95 10.37
N GLY A 32 -18.98 22.04 9.72
CA GLY A 32 -19.03 23.40 10.27
C GLY A 32 -19.68 24.36 9.31
N ASN A 33 -20.97 24.43 9.42
CA ASN A 33 -21.86 25.58 9.15
C ASN A 33 -21.57 26.51 7.96
N ALA A 34 -22.31 26.27 6.89
CA ALA A 34 -22.39 27.13 5.72
C ALA A 34 -23.53 28.13 5.85
N ASN A 35 -23.30 29.35 5.49
CA ASN A 35 -24.35 30.13 4.81
C ASN A 35 -23.66 31.09 3.83
N GLN A 36 -23.86 30.89 2.55
CA GLN A 36 -24.37 31.74 1.49
C GLN A 36 -23.79 31.44 0.12
N GLY A 37 -24.67 31.30 -0.87
CA GLY A 37 -24.40 31.60 -2.29
C GLY A 37 -24.13 30.41 -3.19
N SER A 38 -25.17 29.84 -3.67
CA SER A 38 -25.31 29.03 -4.89
C SER A 38 -24.21 29.19 -5.94
N THR A 39 -23.36 28.19 -6.04
CA THR A 39 -22.96 27.51 -7.28
C THR A 39 -22.44 26.13 -6.88
N ASN A 40 -23.12 25.07 -7.33
CA ASN A 40 -22.70 23.68 -7.14
C ASN A 40 -21.37 23.43 -7.86
N VAL A 41 -20.28 23.75 -7.22
CA VAL A 41 -18.98 23.18 -7.58
C VAL A 41 -18.77 22.02 -6.62
N ILE A 42 -19.00 20.80 -7.09
CA ILE A 42 -18.50 19.60 -6.44
C ILE A 42 -16.98 19.68 -6.56
N LYS A 43 -16.32 20.30 -5.58
CA LYS A 43 -14.87 20.11 -5.41
C LYS A 43 -14.70 18.69 -4.91
N THR A 44 -14.43 17.77 -5.83
CA THR A 44 -13.80 16.50 -5.50
C THR A 44 -12.42 16.88 -4.99
N ALA A 45 -12.20 16.82 -3.68
CA ALA A 45 -10.85 16.97 -3.13
C ALA A 45 -10.00 15.81 -3.68
N VAL A 46 -9.19 16.09 -4.66
CA VAL A 46 -8.16 15.15 -5.11
C VAL A 46 -7.11 15.17 -4.00
N ALA A 47 -6.92 14.04 -3.33
CA ALA A 47 -5.85 13.91 -2.35
C ALA A 47 -4.52 14.15 -3.09
N GLU A 48 -3.79 15.16 -2.65
CA GLU A 48 -2.51 15.51 -3.25
C GLU A 48 -1.42 14.75 -2.50
N TYR A 49 -0.76 13.81 -3.18
CA TYR A 49 0.33 13.03 -2.62
C TYR A 49 1.67 13.68 -2.93
N PRO A 50 2.71 13.52 -2.09
CA PRO A 50 4.05 14.03 -2.37
C PRO A 50 4.57 13.59 -3.73
N VAL A 51 5.29 14.48 -4.40
CA VAL A 51 5.89 14.18 -5.72
C VAL A 51 6.81 12.97 -5.62
N GLY A 52 6.65 12.01 -6.53
CA GLY A 52 7.42 10.75 -6.55
C GLY A 52 6.79 9.62 -5.75
N SER A 53 5.64 9.84 -5.12
CA SER A 53 4.89 8.77 -4.47
C SER A 53 4.28 7.80 -5.47
N LEU A 54 4.18 6.54 -5.07
CA LEU A 54 3.35 5.54 -5.73
C LEU A 54 1.94 5.64 -5.16
N VAL A 55 0.92 5.59 -6.02
CA VAL A 55 -0.48 5.66 -5.57
C VAL A 55 -1.29 4.54 -6.21
N TRP A 56 -1.96 3.75 -5.39
CA TRP A 56 -2.94 2.78 -5.84
C TRP A 56 -4.35 3.30 -5.52
N SER A 57 -5.02 3.78 -6.54
CA SER A 57 -6.38 4.32 -6.48
C SER A 57 -7.45 3.39 -7.04
N ASN A 58 -7.04 2.25 -7.59
CA ASN A 58 -7.92 1.25 -8.16
C ASN A 58 -7.54 -0.15 -7.67
N ASP A 59 -8.50 -1.07 -7.73
CA ASP A 59 -8.26 -2.48 -7.44
C ASP A 59 -7.10 -3.00 -8.28
N THR A 60 -6.20 -3.71 -7.62
CA THR A 60 -4.94 -4.15 -8.20
C THR A 60 -4.79 -5.66 -8.03
N THR A 61 -4.31 -6.34 -9.06
CA THR A 61 -3.97 -7.76 -8.98
C THR A 61 -2.46 -7.93 -9.12
N LEU A 62 -1.85 -8.57 -8.13
CA LEU A 62 -0.43 -8.85 -8.10
C LEU A 62 -0.19 -10.32 -8.48
N SER A 63 0.54 -10.56 -9.57
CA SER A 63 1.00 -11.88 -10.01
C SER A 63 2.45 -12.19 -9.61
N GLU A 64 3.15 -11.18 -9.14
CA GLU A 64 4.52 -11.23 -8.62
C GLU A 64 4.65 -10.28 -7.44
N SER A 65 5.69 -10.45 -6.65
CA SER A 65 5.95 -9.59 -5.49
C SER A 65 6.22 -8.16 -5.92
N VAL A 66 5.74 -7.23 -5.09
CA VAL A 66 5.98 -5.79 -5.26
C VAL A 66 6.91 -5.32 -4.16
N GLU A 67 7.90 -4.53 -4.55
CA GLU A 67 8.83 -3.88 -3.64
C GLU A 67 8.61 -2.37 -3.66
N ILE A 68 8.44 -1.78 -2.49
CA ILE A 68 8.43 -0.32 -2.29
C ILE A 68 9.85 0.08 -1.88
N PRO A 69 10.61 0.72 -2.78
CA PRO A 69 12.02 1.03 -2.54
C PRO A 69 12.24 2.01 -1.39
N VAL A 70 13.45 1.97 -0.83
CA VAL A 70 13.89 2.97 0.18
C VAL A 70 13.70 4.39 -0.35
N GLY A 71 13.18 5.26 0.48
CA GLY A 71 12.90 6.67 0.14
C GLY A 71 11.67 6.88 -0.74
N THR A 72 10.92 5.81 -1.04
CA THR A 72 9.66 5.86 -1.78
C THR A 72 8.50 5.61 -0.83
N SER A 73 7.38 6.29 -1.07
CA SER A 73 6.13 6.08 -0.33
C SER A 73 5.06 5.50 -1.25
N LEU A 74 4.38 4.44 -0.79
CA LEU A 74 3.19 3.91 -1.43
C LEU A 74 1.95 4.34 -0.64
N TYR A 75 1.03 4.99 -1.32
CA TYR A 75 -0.30 5.33 -0.81
C TYR A 75 -1.34 4.42 -1.46
N ILE A 76 -2.20 3.82 -0.64
CA ILE A 76 -3.33 2.99 -1.09
C ILE A 76 -4.61 3.67 -0.63
N GLU A 77 -5.42 4.07 -1.59
CA GLU A 77 -6.64 4.84 -1.35
C GLU A 77 -7.76 4.01 -0.71
N PRO A 78 -8.73 4.66 -0.05
CA PRO A 78 -9.85 3.99 0.60
C PRO A 78 -10.67 3.13 -0.37
N GLY A 79 -10.93 1.88 0.03
CA GLY A 79 -11.75 0.92 -0.72
C GLY A 79 -10.99 0.11 -1.77
N VAL A 80 -9.70 0.36 -1.95
CA VAL A 80 -8.87 -0.43 -2.88
C VAL A 80 -8.72 -1.86 -2.38
N THR A 81 -8.93 -2.81 -3.30
CA THR A 81 -8.67 -4.23 -3.08
C THR A 81 -7.40 -4.65 -3.83
N VAL A 82 -6.43 -5.18 -3.09
CA VAL A 82 -5.20 -5.77 -3.61
C VAL A 82 -5.34 -7.29 -3.58
N THR A 83 -5.45 -7.90 -4.76
CA THR A 83 -5.59 -9.35 -4.91
C THR A 83 -4.26 -9.98 -5.30
N CYS A 84 -3.71 -10.82 -4.44
CA CYS A 84 -2.48 -11.55 -4.69
C CYS A 84 -2.78 -12.92 -5.31
N LYS A 85 -2.09 -13.26 -6.40
CA LYS A 85 -2.21 -14.56 -7.06
C LYS A 85 -1.57 -15.66 -6.21
N ALA A 86 -2.29 -16.76 -6.02
CA ALA A 86 -1.85 -17.89 -5.21
C ALA A 86 -1.10 -18.96 -6.00
N ASP A 87 -1.50 -19.21 -7.24
CA ASP A 87 -0.93 -20.29 -8.06
C ASP A 87 0.31 -19.82 -8.81
N VAL A 88 1.28 -19.30 -8.07
CA VAL A 88 2.55 -18.82 -8.59
C VAL A 88 3.71 -19.61 -7.96
N GLN A 89 4.80 -19.71 -8.68
CA GLN A 89 5.96 -20.51 -8.26
C GLN A 89 6.64 -19.96 -7.00
N VAL A 90 6.58 -18.65 -6.81
CA VAL A 90 7.12 -17.94 -5.65
C VAL A 90 5.96 -17.16 -5.02
N PRO A 91 5.68 -17.31 -3.71
CA PRO A 91 4.60 -16.57 -3.06
C PRO A 91 4.70 -15.06 -3.31
N VAL A 92 3.56 -14.47 -3.69
CA VAL A 92 3.49 -13.01 -3.85
C VAL A 92 3.65 -12.33 -2.50
N GLU A 93 4.53 -11.35 -2.42
CA GLU A 93 4.79 -10.55 -1.23
C GLU A 93 4.67 -9.05 -1.56
N VAL A 94 4.27 -8.26 -0.56
CA VAL A 94 4.40 -6.80 -0.59
C VAL A 94 5.56 -6.45 0.33
N VAL A 95 6.72 -6.16 -0.25
CA VAL A 95 7.94 -5.84 0.49
C VAL A 95 8.10 -4.33 0.59
N VAL A 96 8.09 -3.82 1.81
CA VAL A 96 8.16 -2.39 2.10
C VAL A 96 9.55 -2.07 2.62
N LEU A 97 10.39 -1.50 1.78
CA LEU A 97 11.70 -0.95 2.17
C LEU A 97 11.64 0.57 2.38
N GLY A 98 10.64 1.22 1.79
CA GLY A 98 10.27 2.62 2.01
C GLY A 98 9.08 2.76 2.96
N ASN A 99 8.11 3.59 2.63
CA ASN A 99 6.95 3.88 3.47
C ASN A 99 5.65 3.32 2.87
N LEU A 100 4.71 2.93 3.74
CA LEU A 100 3.41 2.42 3.33
C LEU A 100 2.30 3.17 4.06
N TYR A 101 1.36 3.69 3.29
CA TYR A 101 0.16 4.36 3.80
C TYR A 101 -1.09 3.71 3.21
N CYS A 102 -1.77 2.89 4.00
CA CYS A 102 -3.10 2.38 3.68
C CYS A 102 -4.13 3.30 4.29
N LEU A 103 -4.88 4.02 3.47
CA LEU A 103 -5.75 5.12 3.88
C LEU A 103 -7.23 4.72 3.93
N GLY A 104 -7.51 3.47 4.31
CA GLY A 104 -8.88 2.98 4.45
C GLY A 104 -9.71 3.76 5.45
N THR A 105 -11.03 3.67 5.29
CA THR A 105 -12.02 4.17 6.24
C THR A 105 -12.94 3.03 6.68
N ALA A 106 -13.75 3.26 7.71
CA ALA A 106 -14.69 2.26 8.17
C ALA A 106 -15.69 1.81 7.08
N GLU A 107 -16.06 2.73 6.18
CA GLU A 107 -16.97 2.47 5.06
C GLU A 107 -16.25 1.90 3.83
N LYS A 108 -14.96 2.18 3.71
CA LYS A 108 -14.11 1.81 2.56
C LYS A 108 -12.75 1.32 3.06
N PRO A 109 -12.67 0.13 3.66
CA PRO A 109 -11.40 -0.43 4.08
C PRO A 109 -10.49 -0.72 2.88
N VAL A 110 -9.19 -0.69 3.09
CA VAL A 110 -8.22 -1.26 2.15
C VAL A 110 -8.17 -2.77 2.41
N THR A 111 -8.29 -3.57 1.35
CA THR A 111 -8.33 -5.03 1.49
C THR A 111 -7.16 -5.68 0.77
N PHE A 112 -6.35 -6.45 1.49
CA PHE A 112 -5.39 -7.38 0.90
C PHE A 112 -5.95 -8.80 0.98
N THR A 113 -6.04 -9.45 -0.17
CA THR A 113 -6.65 -10.78 -0.28
C THR A 113 -5.92 -11.64 -1.31
N SER A 114 -6.44 -12.84 -1.57
CA SER A 114 -5.96 -13.68 -2.65
C SER A 114 -7.12 -14.18 -3.52
N ASP A 115 -6.82 -14.49 -4.76
CA ASP A 115 -7.76 -15.18 -5.67
C ASP A 115 -8.10 -16.60 -5.18
N ARG A 116 -7.23 -17.21 -4.37
CA ARG A 116 -7.53 -18.41 -3.57
C ARG A 116 -7.78 -18.04 -2.12
N LYS A 117 -9.00 -18.18 -1.70
CA LYS A 117 -9.42 -17.91 -0.31
C LYS A 117 -9.04 -19.07 0.62
N LYS A 118 -7.73 -19.30 0.76
CA LYS A 118 -7.14 -20.34 1.63
C LYS A 118 -5.99 -19.74 2.43
N PRO A 119 -5.74 -20.20 3.65
CA PRO A 119 -4.53 -19.84 4.39
C PRO A 119 -3.28 -20.06 3.53
N GLU A 120 -2.26 -19.25 3.74
CA GLU A 120 -0.97 -19.37 3.04
C GLU A 120 -1.06 -19.22 1.52
N ALA A 121 -2.08 -18.50 1.00
CA ALA A 121 -2.24 -18.31 -0.44
C ALA A 121 -1.26 -17.28 -1.01
N TRP A 122 -0.73 -16.37 -0.19
CA TRP A 122 0.29 -15.37 -0.55
C TRP A 122 1.17 -15.06 0.67
N GLY A 123 2.34 -14.44 0.44
CA GLY A 123 3.35 -14.26 1.48
C GLY A 123 2.93 -13.33 2.60
N GLY A 124 2.40 -12.16 2.27
CA GLY A 124 2.06 -11.14 3.25
C GLY A 124 2.71 -9.80 2.95
N ILE A 125 2.59 -8.88 3.91
CA ILE A 125 3.26 -7.57 3.89
C ILE A 125 4.48 -7.65 4.81
N ILE A 126 5.67 -7.43 4.24
CA ILE A 126 6.94 -7.54 4.96
C ILE A 126 7.63 -6.17 4.93
N CYS A 127 7.74 -5.53 6.09
CA CYS A 127 8.39 -4.24 6.24
C CYS A 127 9.85 -4.41 6.64
N GLY A 128 10.74 -3.80 5.87
CA GLY A 128 12.18 -3.89 6.05
C GLY A 128 12.74 -2.89 7.06
N TYR A 129 14.05 -2.94 7.27
CA TYR A 129 14.77 -2.13 8.25
C TYR A 129 14.74 -0.62 7.99
N ASN A 130 14.53 -0.21 6.74
CA ASN A 130 14.55 1.18 6.31
C ASN A 130 13.15 1.79 6.16
N SER A 131 12.11 1.04 6.52
CA SER A 131 10.77 1.60 6.57
C SER A 131 10.68 2.58 7.73
N GLU A 132 10.42 3.84 7.42
CA GLU A 132 10.34 4.91 8.42
C GLU A 132 8.93 5.09 8.94
N GLU A 133 7.94 4.90 8.06
CA GLU A 133 6.54 5.06 8.42
C GLU A 133 5.67 4.00 7.75
N VAL A 134 4.84 3.35 8.57
CA VAL A 134 3.83 2.37 8.11
C VAL A 134 2.52 2.72 8.79
N VAL A 135 1.55 3.15 7.99
CA VAL A 135 0.22 3.56 8.45
C VAL A 135 -0.82 2.61 7.89
N LEU A 136 -1.59 1.97 8.78
CA LEU A 136 -2.63 1.01 8.43
C LEU A 136 -3.97 1.47 9.00
N ASN A 137 -4.69 2.30 8.26
CA ASN A 137 -6.03 2.73 8.62
C ASN A 137 -7.07 1.81 7.97
N HIS A 138 -7.89 1.17 8.77
CA HIS A 138 -8.99 0.28 8.32
C HIS A 138 -8.52 -0.67 7.20
N VAL A 139 -7.63 -1.58 7.56
CA VAL A 139 -7.03 -2.55 6.63
C VAL A 139 -7.47 -3.96 6.99
N ASP A 140 -8.00 -4.66 6.00
CA ASP A 140 -8.30 -6.09 6.07
C ASP A 140 -7.21 -6.89 5.36
N ILE A 141 -6.58 -7.85 6.05
CA ILE A 141 -5.58 -8.73 5.46
C ILE A 141 -6.05 -10.18 5.63
N ALA A 142 -6.21 -10.89 4.51
CA ALA A 142 -6.70 -12.25 4.52
C ALA A 142 -5.86 -13.19 3.64
N TYR A 143 -5.80 -14.46 4.03
CA TYR A 143 -5.19 -15.56 3.27
C TYR A 143 -3.67 -15.46 3.07
N ALA A 144 -3.00 -14.59 3.80
CA ALA A 144 -1.56 -14.46 3.80
C ALA A 144 -0.87 -15.58 4.61
N GLY A 145 0.45 -15.56 4.66
CA GLY A 145 1.27 -16.42 5.50
C GLY A 145 1.97 -17.56 4.76
N ALA A 146 2.02 -17.52 3.43
CA ALA A 146 2.81 -18.49 2.68
C ALA A 146 4.29 -18.39 3.06
N THR A 147 4.93 -19.56 3.19
CA THR A 147 6.34 -19.66 3.53
C THR A 147 7.20 -19.08 2.40
N PRO A 148 8.07 -18.10 2.68
CA PRO A 148 8.97 -17.57 1.69
C PRO A 148 10.00 -18.62 1.25
N THR A 149 10.41 -18.54 0.00
CA THR A 149 11.47 -19.35 -0.59
C THR A 149 12.72 -18.51 -0.78
N GLU A 150 13.83 -19.11 -1.15
CA GLU A 150 15.05 -18.38 -1.49
C GLU A 150 14.87 -17.37 -2.64
N SER A 151 13.86 -17.60 -3.49
CA SER A 151 13.49 -16.69 -4.58
C SER A 151 12.49 -15.61 -4.17
N SER A 152 11.97 -15.65 -2.96
CA SER A 152 11.03 -14.63 -2.47
C SER A 152 11.71 -13.28 -2.31
N ALA A 153 10.98 -12.19 -2.57
CA ALA A 153 11.52 -10.84 -2.51
C ALA A 153 12.03 -10.48 -1.10
N SER A 154 11.33 -10.90 -0.05
CA SER A 154 11.76 -10.74 1.33
C SER A 154 13.10 -11.44 1.63
N PHE A 155 13.31 -12.63 1.06
CA PHE A 155 14.54 -13.38 1.23
C PHE A 155 15.70 -12.72 0.47
N GLN A 156 15.47 -12.29 -0.76
CA GLN A 156 16.46 -11.58 -1.59
C GLN A 156 16.90 -10.25 -0.94
N ASN A 157 15.98 -9.57 -0.26
CA ASN A 157 16.27 -8.36 0.51
C ASN A 157 16.84 -8.64 1.90
N LYS A 158 17.14 -9.90 2.23
CA LYS A 158 17.74 -10.31 3.51
C LYS A 158 16.92 -9.89 4.75
N LEU A 159 15.61 -9.84 4.59
CA LEU A 159 14.70 -9.50 5.68
C LEU A 159 14.53 -10.67 6.65
N PHE A 160 14.82 -11.89 6.19
CA PHE A 160 14.93 -13.08 7.03
C PHE A 160 16.36 -13.57 7.02
N LYS A 161 16.88 -13.93 8.21
CA LYS A 161 18.27 -14.40 8.36
C LYS A 161 18.45 -15.87 8.06
N THR A 162 17.38 -16.65 8.08
CA THR A 162 17.40 -18.11 7.89
C THR A 162 16.15 -18.52 7.13
N THR A 163 16.21 -19.70 6.52
CA THR A 163 15.01 -20.35 5.98
C THR A 163 13.98 -20.50 7.08
N ILE A 164 12.76 -20.04 6.83
CA ILE A 164 11.65 -20.16 7.76
C ILE A 164 10.95 -21.47 7.48
N ASP A 165 10.91 -22.36 8.45
CA ASP A 165 10.08 -23.56 8.38
C ASP A 165 8.67 -23.21 8.91
N GLY A 166 7.69 -23.27 8.02
CA GLY A 166 6.31 -22.91 8.32
C GLY A 166 5.91 -21.52 7.80
N GLY A 167 4.63 -21.21 7.89
CA GLY A 167 4.08 -19.96 7.43
C GLY A 167 4.61 -18.76 8.23
N VAL A 168 4.59 -17.60 7.58
CA VAL A 168 4.91 -16.32 8.22
C VAL A 168 3.64 -15.58 8.60
N PRO A 169 3.69 -14.61 9.53
CA PRO A 169 2.53 -13.79 9.83
C PRO A 169 2.10 -13.00 8.58
N ALA A 170 0.81 -12.70 8.50
CA ALA A 170 0.23 -11.89 7.43
C ALA A 170 0.90 -10.51 7.29
N PHE A 171 1.42 -10.01 8.39
CA PHE A 171 2.17 -8.78 8.48
C PHE A 171 3.43 -9.01 9.32
N HIS A 172 4.60 -8.61 8.78
CA HIS A 172 5.89 -8.83 9.43
C HIS A 172 6.72 -7.54 9.42
N PHE A 173 7.21 -7.17 10.61
CA PHE A 173 8.13 -6.05 10.78
C PHE A 173 9.54 -6.55 11.07
N CYS A 174 10.48 -6.19 10.20
CA CYS A 174 11.89 -6.49 10.39
C CYS A 174 12.62 -5.31 11.02
N ASN A 175 12.53 -5.18 12.35
CA ASN A 175 13.24 -4.14 13.11
C ASN A 175 12.96 -2.71 12.62
N VAL A 176 11.68 -2.41 12.39
CA VAL A 176 11.22 -1.10 11.92
C VAL A 176 11.12 -0.13 13.07
N ASN A 177 11.68 1.07 12.91
CA ASN A 177 11.53 2.20 13.86
C ASN A 177 10.34 3.11 13.46
N GLY A 178 9.26 2.50 13.00
CA GLY A 178 8.11 3.23 12.50
C GLY A 178 7.09 3.64 13.57
N LYS A 179 6.21 4.54 13.19
CA LYS A 179 4.98 4.82 13.94
C LYS A 179 3.87 3.91 13.42
N PHE A 180 3.17 3.27 14.34
CA PHE A 180 2.03 2.38 14.06
C PHE A 180 0.76 2.99 14.58
#